data_bccac687d18ceea53229a9d72c1cb5b8
#
_entry.id   bccac687d18ceea53229a9d72c1cb5b8
#
_cell.length_a   1.000
_cell.length_b   1.000
_cell.length_c   1.000
_cell.angle_alpha   90.00
_cell.angle_beta   90.00
_cell.angle_gamma   90.00
#
_symmetry.space_group_name_H-M   'P 1'
#
loop_
_entity.id
_entity.type
_entity.pdbx_description
1 polymer ?
#
loop_
_entity_poly.entity_id
_entity_poly.type
_entity_poly.pdbx_seq_one_letter_code
_entity_poly.pdbx_strand_id
1 'polypeptide(L)'
;MVRLISVSLLIVSVFLPELSLAQTTPWTLQKCINHAFENNLQIKQSALGTDQSETGYLSAKSAFFPSLNASGSHGYNIGMTLDPFTNSFALGAIRSNNFGLSSGVTLYNGFKNHLNLKRARIGLDLAATNLEQSKNDLALMISAAYLNVLFQEEFSTIAILNLDATKRQVDRISKLIDAGAAAAADLLDVKAQEASDFATLISTENSRQLAKLNLVQLLQLSNEEATSFEVVRPRSEDLVTSDIPANASSAVSFAIQSFPEIRAAGLSVDDAYLSLDIAKTNYLPRLFGSYNFGSGYSENIKGADLQPIPFTTQLSANINQSIFFSLSIPVFNSFASRSSVQLAEIGVLQSKYAQESTAQVLTQSIESAWADAFAAQKSLLAQEAALASAELAFANTEIKFEAGAISALEYADSRTLLDNARIN
;
A
#
# COMPACT_ATOMS: atom_id res chain seq x y z
N MET A 1 -72.65 -27.91 20.69
CA MET A 1 -72.94 -28.00 19.24
C MET A 1 -73.05 -26.59 18.67
N VAL A 2 -72.00 -26.00 18.22
CA VAL A 2 -71.98 -24.93 17.21
C VAL A 2 -70.54 -24.84 16.67
N ARG A 3 -70.38 -25.13 15.38
CA ARG A 3 -69.14 -25.04 14.63
C ARG A 3 -68.89 -23.58 14.25
N LEU A 4 -67.74 -23.04 14.66
CA LEU A 4 -67.27 -21.75 14.17
C LEU A 4 -66.26 -22.04 13.04
N ILE A 5 -66.62 -21.61 11.84
CA ILE A 5 -65.84 -21.64 10.63
C ILE A 5 -64.91 -20.43 10.67
N SER A 6 -63.63 -20.64 10.82
CA SER A 6 -62.63 -19.60 10.70
C SER A 6 -62.21 -19.45 9.21
N VAL A 7 -62.56 -18.31 8.65
CA VAL A 7 -62.10 -17.88 7.31
C VAL A 7 -60.70 -17.37 7.43
N SER A 8 -59.72 -18.13 6.93
CA SER A 8 -58.33 -17.69 6.80
C SER A 8 -58.20 -16.77 5.61
N LEU A 9 -58.06 -15.49 5.86
CA LEU A 9 -57.73 -14.47 4.86
C LEU A 9 -56.25 -14.60 4.46
N LEU A 10 -55.95 -15.15 3.32
CA LEU A 10 -54.61 -15.28 2.75
C LEU A 10 -54.19 -13.92 2.18
N ILE A 11 -53.41 -13.18 2.92
CA ILE A 11 -52.79 -11.93 2.43
C ILE A 11 -51.58 -12.33 1.56
N VAL A 12 -51.80 -12.31 0.25
CA VAL A 12 -50.70 -12.36 -0.74
C VAL A 12 -50.04 -11.00 -0.77
N SER A 13 -48.96 -10.85 -0.01
CA SER A 13 -48.05 -9.70 -0.12
C SER A 13 -47.30 -9.83 -1.47
N VAL A 14 -47.70 -9.04 -2.44
CA VAL A 14 -46.99 -8.83 -3.69
C VAL A 14 -45.68 -8.14 -3.32
N PHE A 15 -44.58 -8.90 -3.28
CA PHE A 15 -43.24 -8.39 -3.28
C PHE A 15 -43.01 -7.72 -4.63
N LEU A 16 -43.28 -6.45 -4.78
CA LEU A 16 -42.73 -5.62 -5.83
C LEU A 16 -41.23 -5.51 -5.51
N PRO A 17 -40.30 -5.96 -6.37
CA PRO A 17 -38.92 -5.56 -6.22
C PRO A 17 -38.90 -4.04 -6.36
N GLU A 18 -38.60 -3.34 -5.29
CA GLU A 18 -38.15 -1.96 -5.41
C GLU A 18 -36.96 -1.98 -6.37
N LEU A 19 -37.20 -1.54 -7.60
CA LEU A 19 -36.14 -1.11 -8.49
C LEU A 19 -35.48 0.06 -7.77
N SER A 20 -34.54 -0.25 -6.89
CA SER A 20 -33.58 0.70 -6.37
C SER A 20 -32.84 1.20 -7.59
N LEU A 21 -33.33 2.30 -8.18
CA LEU A 21 -32.53 3.13 -9.06
C LEU A 21 -31.30 3.43 -8.22
N ALA A 22 -30.22 2.72 -8.46
CA ALA A 22 -28.90 3.03 -7.91
C ALA A 22 -28.67 4.50 -8.31
N GLN A 23 -28.96 5.41 -7.39
CA GLN A 23 -28.55 6.79 -7.50
C GLN A 23 -27.05 6.71 -7.59
N THR A 24 -26.51 6.88 -8.78
CA THR A 24 -25.09 7.02 -9.03
C THR A 24 -24.66 8.25 -8.24
N THR A 25 -24.28 8.05 -6.97
CA THR A 25 -23.71 9.14 -6.18
C THR A 25 -22.37 9.45 -6.81
N PRO A 26 -22.23 10.62 -7.45
CA PRO A 26 -21.04 10.96 -8.18
C PRO A 26 -19.83 10.91 -7.23
N TRP A 27 -18.66 10.57 -7.79
CA TRP A 27 -17.44 10.35 -7.02
C TRP A 27 -16.69 11.66 -6.83
N THR A 28 -16.74 12.20 -5.61
CA THR A 28 -15.87 13.32 -5.20
C THR A 28 -14.48 12.81 -4.87
N LEU A 29 -13.46 13.66 -4.93
CA LEU A 29 -12.08 13.32 -4.57
C LEU A 29 -12.00 12.68 -3.17
N GLN A 30 -12.68 13.27 -2.18
CA GLN A 30 -12.68 12.73 -0.81
C GLN A 30 -13.30 11.34 -0.73
N LYS A 31 -14.38 11.07 -1.49
CA LYS A 31 -14.99 9.75 -1.58
C LYS A 31 -14.04 8.74 -2.21
N CYS A 32 -13.33 9.14 -3.27
CA CYS A 32 -12.29 8.30 -3.91
C CYS A 32 -11.19 7.92 -2.92
N ILE A 33 -10.65 8.88 -2.18
CA ILE A 33 -9.59 8.64 -1.20
C ILE A 33 -10.07 7.69 -0.10
N ASN A 34 -11.25 7.96 0.48
CA ASN A 34 -11.79 7.12 1.56
C ASN A 34 -12.05 5.69 1.09
N HIS A 35 -12.64 5.52 -0.09
CA HIS A 35 -12.89 4.20 -0.69
C HIS A 35 -11.59 3.43 -0.91
N ALA A 36 -10.56 4.11 -1.42
CA ALA A 36 -9.26 3.48 -1.66
C ALA A 36 -8.56 3.07 -0.36
N PHE A 37 -8.68 3.84 0.73
CA PHE A 37 -8.11 3.45 2.01
C PHE A 37 -8.70 2.13 2.55
N GLU A 38 -9.96 1.83 2.22
CA GLU A 38 -10.63 0.60 2.65
C GLU A 38 -10.38 -0.57 1.68
N ASN A 39 -10.27 -0.29 0.38
CA ASN A 39 -10.31 -1.33 -0.65
C ASN A 39 -8.97 -1.58 -1.35
N ASN A 40 -8.07 -0.60 -1.41
CA ASN A 40 -6.83 -0.72 -2.15
C ASN A 40 -5.93 -1.83 -1.57
N LEU A 41 -5.42 -2.70 -2.46
CA LEU A 41 -4.61 -3.85 -2.08
C LEU A 41 -3.27 -3.46 -1.45
N GLN A 42 -2.67 -2.35 -1.87
CA GLN A 42 -1.41 -1.86 -1.29
C GLN A 42 -1.60 -1.45 0.17
N ILE A 43 -2.71 -0.76 0.49
CA ILE A 43 -3.04 -0.40 1.89
C ILE A 43 -3.33 -1.64 2.72
N LYS A 44 -4.10 -2.59 2.19
CA LYS A 44 -4.35 -3.87 2.86
C LYS A 44 -3.06 -4.64 3.14
N GLN A 45 -2.13 -4.63 2.18
CA GLN A 45 -0.82 -5.27 2.32
C GLN A 45 0.05 -4.58 3.39
N SER A 46 0.06 -3.24 3.43
CA SER A 46 0.74 -2.46 4.48
C SER A 46 0.12 -2.70 5.87
N ALA A 47 -1.21 -2.83 5.94
CA ALA A 47 -1.90 -3.16 7.19
C ALA A 47 -1.51 -4.55 7.71
N LEU A 48 -1.45 -5.57 6.83
CA LEU A 48 -0.94 -6.90 7.19
C LEU A 48 0.53 -6.86 7.66
N GLY A 49 1.33 -5.94 7.15
CA GLY A 49 2.69 -5.68 7.67
C GLY A 49 2.69 -5.20 9.12
N THR A 50 1.68 -4.43 9.52
CA THR A 50 1.48 -4.02 10.92
C THR A 50 1.07 -5.22 11.79
N ASP A 51 0.12 -6.06 11.33
CA ASP A 51 -0.29 -7.28 12.05
C ASP A 51 0.88 -8.28 12.21
N GLN A 52 1.72 -8.39 11.17
CA GLN A 52 2.95 -9.19 11.23
C GLN A 52 3.92 -8.67 12.30
N SER A 53 4.09 -7.36 12.39
CA SER A 53 4.96 -6.72 13.39
C SER A 53 4.39 -6.86 14.81
N GLU A 54 3.06 -6.81 14.97
CA GLU A 54 2.39 -7.09 16.24
C GLU A 54 2.64 -8.54 16.68
N THR A 55 2.51 -9.49 15.77
CA THR A 55 2.83 -10.91 16.03
C THR A 55 4.31 -11.07 16.40
N GLY A 56 5.21 -10.35 15.75
CA GLY A 56 6.64 -10.28 16.10
C GLY A 56 6.88 -9.76 17.52
N TYR A 57 6.16 -8.71 17.91
CA TYR A 57 6.21 -8.17 19.27
C TYR A 57 5.70 -9.18 20.31
N LEU A 58 4.60 -9.87 20.05
CA LEU A 58 4.10 -10.97 20.91
C LEU A 58 5.11 -12.11 21.01
N SER A 59 5.76 -12.48 19.91
CA SER A 59 6.83 -13.49 19.90
C SER A 59 8.02 -13.06 20.77
N ALA A 60 8.47 -11.81 20.67
CA ALA A 60 9.53 -11.28 21.52
C ALA A 60 9.16 -11.28 23.01
N LYS A 61 7.88 -11.01 23.32
CA LYS A 61 7.34 -11.12 24.68
C LYS A 61 7.31 -12.58 25.16
N SER A 62 7.00 -13.51 24.27
CA SER A 62 6.95 -14.95 24.60
C SER A 62 8.32 -15.53 24.92
N ALA A 63 9.43 -14.91 24.49
CA ALA A 63 10.78 -15.33 24.82
C ALA A 63 11.14 -15.28 26.33
N PHE A 64 10.29 -14.67 27.16
CA PHE A 64 10.43 -14.66 28.63
C PHE A 64 9.74 -15.85 29.29
N PHE A 65 8.93 -16.62 28.59
CA PHE A 65 8.21 -17.76 29.13
C PHE A 65 8.94 -19.07 28.82
N PRO A 66 8.78 -20.10 29.68
CA PRO A 66 9.32 -21.41 29.39
C PRO A 66 8.58 -22.05 28.21
N SER A 67 9.31 -22.76 27.37
CA SER A 67 8.73 -23.69 26.40
C SER A 67 8.33 -25.00 27.10
N LEU A 68 7.34 -25.70 26.56
CA LEU A 68 6.97 -27.04 26.98
C LEU A 68 6.80 -27.91 25.74
N ASN A 69 7.59 -28.98 25.66
CA ASN A 69 7.54 -29.93 24.56
C ASN A 69 7.30 -31.35 25.09
N ALA A 70 6.42 -32.08 24.42
CA ALA A 70 6.21 -33.47 24.65
C ALA A 70 6.81 -34.31 23.51
N SER A 71 7.46 -35.40 23.82
CA SER A 71 8.04 -36.34 22.85
C SER A 71 7.70 -37.76 23.17
N GLY A 72 7.51 -38.56 22.12
CA GLY A 72 7.36 -40.01 22.23
C GLY A 72 8.14 -40.66 21.10
N SER A 73 8.92 -41.69 21.42
CA SER A 73 9.63 -42.48 20.42
C SER A 73 9.40 -43.96 20.63
N HIS A 74 9.35 -44.70 19.53
CA HIS A 74 9.30 -46.15 19.48
C HIS A 74 10.36 -46.62 18.48
N GLY A 75 11.17 -47.55 18.87
CA GLY A 75 12.25 -48.05 18.02
C GLY A 75 12.67 -49.49 18.32
N TYR A 76 13.27 -50.07 17.31
CA TYR A 76 14.00 -51.35 17.40
C TYR A 76 15.46 -51.08 17.11
N ASN A 77 16.33 -51.48 18.04
CA ASN A 77 17.77 -51.50 17.84
C ASN A 77 18.19 -52.96 17.55
N ILE A 78 18.75 -53.19 16.37
CA ILE A 78 19.11 -54.55 15.89
C ILE A 78 20.62 -54.66 15.81
N GLY A 79 21.18 -55.70 16.43
CA GLY A 79 22.61 -55.95 16.49
C GLY A 79 23.17 -55.92 17.91
N MET A 80 24.51 -55.75 18.05
CA MET A 80 25.12 -55.57 19.38
C MET A 80 24.95 -54.11 19.81
N THR A 81 24.02 -53.86 20.70
CA THR A 81 23.64 -52.51 21.15
C THR A 81 23.58 -52.42 22.67
N LEU A 82 23.86 -51.25 23.21
CA LEU A 82 23.68 -50.96 24.64
C LEU A 82 22.21 -50.57 24.88
N ASP A 83 21.56 -51.33 25.77
CA ASP A 83 20.21 -51.02 26.21
C ASP A 83 20.24 -49.81 27.17
N PRO A 84 19.58 -48.69 26.85
CA PRO A 84 19.65 -47.48 27.64
C PRO A 84 19.02 -47.61 29.04
N PHE A 85 18.19 -48.62 29.29
CA PHE A 85 17.53 -48.81 30.57
C PHE A 85 18.23 -49.83 31.47
N THR A 86 18.81 -50.90 30.90
CA THR A 86 19.56 -51.91 31.67
C THR A 86 21.05 -51.62 31.73
N ASN A 87 21.55 -50.70 30.91
CA ASN A 87 22.96 -50.38 30.73
C ASN A 87 23.83 -51.61 30.46
N SER A 88 23.27 -52.59 29.75
CA SER A 88 23.93 -53.84 29.36
C SER A 88 23.97 -54.00 27.84
N PHE A 89 25.04 -54.67 27.34
CA PHE A 89 25.10 -55.04 25.93
C PHE A 89 24.16 -56.21 25.65
N ALA A 90 23.31 -56.05 24.64
CA ALA A 90 22.45 -57.12 24.14
C ALA A 90 22.75 -57.36 22.65
N LEU A 91 22.79 -58.64 22.26
CA LEU A 91 22.88 -59.06 20.87
C LEU A 91 21.51 -59.51 20.41
N GLY A 92 20.89 -58.74 19.50
CA GLY A 92 19.54 -59.03 19.01
C GLY A 92 18.76 -57.74 18.68
N ALA A 93 17.46 -57.88 18.54
CA ALA A 93 16.55 -56.77 18.40
C ALA A 93 16.02 -56.33 19.77
N ILE A 94 16.26 -55.10 20.14
CA ILE A 94 15.72 -54.52 21.39
C ILE A 94 14.63 -53.51 21.01
N ARG A 95 13.42 -53.77 21.46
CA ARG A 95 12.30 -52.84 21.35
C ARG A 95 12.34 -51.85 22.52
N SER A 96 12.32 -50.55 22.23
CA SER A 96 12.30 -49.53 23.25
C SER A 96 11.28 -48.42 22.91
N ASN A 97 10.71 -47.85 23.95
CA ASN A 97 9.85 -46.65 23.87
C ASN A 97 10.37 -45.64 24.87
N ASN A 98 10.42 -44.40 24.46
CA ASN A 98 10.75 -43.28 25.35
C ASN A 98 9.65 -42.22 25.26
N PHE A 99 9.23 -41.72 26.40
CA PHE A 99 8.27 -40.66 26.56
C PHE A 99 8.90 -39.54 27.39
N GLY A 100 8.77 -38.29 26.94
CA GLY A 100 9.39 -37.18 27.64
C GLY A 100 8.58 -35.91 27.56
N LEU A 101 8.68 -35.09 28.60
CA LEU A 101 8.31 -33.72 28.65
C LEU A 101 9.58 -32.90 28.93
N SER A 102 9.83 -31.90 28.11
CA SER A 102 10.96 -30.99 28.32
C SER A 102 10.47 -29.53 28.34
N SER A 103 10.99 -28.79 29.29
CA SER A 103 10.74 -27.35 29.43
C SER A 103 12.06 -26.62 29.56
N GLY A 104 12.17 -25.47 28.88
CA GLY A 104 13.38 -24.66 28.93
C GLY A 104 13.07 -23.18 28.94
N VAL A 105 13.87 -22.41 29.70
CA VAL A 105 13.73 -20.97 29.83
C VAL A 105 15.10 -20.30 29.95
N THR A 106 15.24 -19.19 29.25
CA THR A 106 16.40 -18.31 29.39
C THR A 106 16.24 -17.44 30.64
N LEU A 107 17.03 -17.72 31.68
CA LEU A 107 16.99 -16.99 32.93
C LEU A 107 17.75 -15.66 32.85
N TYR A 108 18.89 -15.64 32.15
CA TYR A 108 19.68 -14.46 31.89
C TYR A 108 20.47 -14.60 30.59
N ASN A 109 20.49 -13.56 29.78
CA ASN A 109 21.25 -13.49 28.52
C ASN A 109 21.82 -12.10 28.25
N GLY A 110 22.27 -11.42 29.29
CA GLY A 110 22.80 -10.06 29.16
C GLY A 110 21.72 -9.03 28.80
N PHE A 111 20.47 -9.23 29.22
CA PHE A 111 19.29 -8.43 28.88
C PHE A 111 18.90 -8.44 27.40
N LYS A 112 19.45 -9.37 26.61
CA LYS A 112 19.16 -9.47 25.15
C LYS A 112 17.65 -9.60 24.88
N ASN A 113 16.91 -10.38 25.68
CA ASN A 113 15.46 -10.51 25.51
C ASN A 113 14.73 -9.17 25.73
N HIS A 114 15.16 -8.35 26.70
CA HIS A 114 14.58 -7.02 26.94
C HIS A 114 14.87 -6.06 25.79
N LEU A 115 16.08 -6.11 25.24
CA LEU A 115 16.46 -5.28 24.07
C LEU A 115 15.69 -5.74 22.81
N ASN A 116 15.54 -7.06 22.61
CA ASN A 116 14.73 -7.61 21.51
C ASN A 116 13.26 -7.19 21.64
N LEU A 117 12.69 -7.18 22.86
CA LEU A 117 11.33 -6.72 23.10
C LEU A 117 11.17 -5.24 22.76
N LYS A 118 12.13 -4.38 23.18
CA LYS A 118 12.13 -2.97 22.81
C LYS A 118 12.26 -2.78 21.30
N ARG A 119 13.15 -3.54 20.67
CA ARG A 119 13.34 -3.53 19.22
C ARG A 119 12.07 -3.93 18.47
N ALA A 120 11.40 -5.01 18.90
CA ALA A 120 10.14 -5.44 18.33
C ALA A 120 9.03 -4.38 18.50
N ARG A 121 9.04 -3.60 19.59
CA ARG A 121 8.13 -2.48 19.77
C ARG A 121 8.39 -1.37 18.75
N ILE A 122 9.67 -0.99 18.55
CA ILE A 122 10.02 -0.02 17.49
C ILE A 122 9.62 -0.55 16.11
N GLY A 123 9.81 -1.85 15.87
CA GLY A 123 9.36 -2.48 14.62
C GLY A 123 7.85 -2.34 14.37
N LEU A 124 7.04 -2.46 15.41
CA LEU A 124 5.59 -2.23 15.34
C LEU A 124 5.28 -0.75 15.05
N ASP A 125 5.92 0.18 15.76
CA ASP A 125 5.73 1.62 15.56
C ASP A 125 6.20 2.05 14.16
N LEU A 126 7.26 1.44 13.63
CA LEU A 126 7.74 1.65 12.26
C LEU A 126 6.74 1.13 11.22
N ALA A 127 6.19 -0.07 11.41
CA ALA A 127 5.18 -0.63 10.49
C ALA A 127 3.91 0.23 10.45
N ALA A 128 3.44 0.73 11.61
CA ALA A 128 2.30 1.65 11.68
C ALA A 128 2.60 2.97 10.96
N THR A 129 3.82 3.50 11.10
CA THR A 129 4.27 4.73 10.43
C THR A 129 4.34 4.53 8.90
N ASN A 130 4.82 3.38 8.44
CA ASN A 130 4.87 3.05 7.01
C ASN A 130 3.46 2.88 6.41
N LEU A 131 2.49 2.37 7.18
CA LEU A 131 1.09 2.33 6.76
C LEU A 131 0.52 3.75 6.58
N GLU A 132 0.84 4.68 7.50
CA GLU A 132 0.43 6.08 7.38
C GLU A 132 1.06 6.74 6.15
N GLN A 133 2.34 6.52 5.91
CA GLN A 133 3.02 6.97 4.68
C GLN A 133 2.34 6.40 3.42
N SER A 134 2.07 5.09 3.38
CA SER A 134 1.40 4.45 2.23
C SER A 134 0.01 5.06 1.95
N LYS A 135 -0.73 5.48 2.99
CA LYS A 135 -2.00 6.18 2.82
C LYS A 135 -1.81 7.57 2.22
N ASN A 136 -0.81 8.32 2.68
CA ASN A 136 -0.50 9.64 2.13
C ASN A 136 -0.09 9.55 0.65
N ASP A 137 0.78 8.62 0.32
CA ASP A 137 1.23 8.39 -1.06
C ASP A 137 0.05 8.01 -1.97
N LEU A 138 -0.83 7.10 -1.50
CA LEU A 138 -2.02 6.72 -2.26
C LEU A 138 -2.98 7.90 -2.44
N ALA A 139 -3.19 8.74 -1.41
CA ALA A 139 -4.04 9.92 -1.51
C ALA A 139 -3.50 10.91 -2.57
N LEU A 140 -2.18 11.11 -2.63
CA LEU A 140 -1.54 11.94 -3.66
C LEU A 140 -1.72 11.34 -5.06
N MET A 141 -1.50 10.03 -5.22
CA MET A 141 -1.70 9.34 -6.51
C MET A 141 -3.15 9.44 -6.98
N ILE A 142 -4.11 9.26 -6.09
CA ILE A 142 -5.54 9.39 -6.42
C ILE A 142 -5.87 10.83 -6.79
N SER A 143 -5.35 11.80 -6.06
CA SER A 143 -5.58 13.22 -6.37
C SER A 143 -5.06 13.59 -7.75
N ALA A 144 -3.85 13.15 -8.10
CA ALA A 144 -3.27 13.37 -9.42
C ALA A 144 -4.08 12.67 -10.53
N ALA A 145 -4.49 11.40 -10.31
CA ALA A 145 -5.30 10.66 -11.26
C ALA A 145 -6.70 11.28 -11.45
N TYR A 146 -7.32 11.74 -10.35
CA TYR A 146 -8.62 12.41 -10.37
C TYR A 146 -8.58 13.71 -11.19
N LEU A 147 -7.57 14.55 -10.93
CA LEU A 147 -7.37 15.79 -11.69
C LEU A 147 -7.08 15.51 -13.17
N ASN A 148 -6.32 14.44 -13.46
CA ASN A 148 -6.08 14.03 -14.85
C ASN A 148 -7.36 13.61 -15.57
N VAL A 149 -8.30 12.92 -14.88
CA VAL A 149 -9.61 12.59 -15.49
C VAL A 149 -10.36 13.86 -15.83
N LEU A 150 -10.46 14.82 -14.91
CA LEU A 150 -11.13 16.12 -15.15
C LEU A 150 -10.48 16.87 -16.31
N PHE A 151 -9.16 16.87 -16.39
CA PHE A 151 -8.41 17.50 -17.46
C PHE A 151 -8.75 16.88 -18.83
N GLN A 152 -8.75 15.54 -18.92
CA GLN A 152 -9.08 14.84 -20.17
C GLN A 152 -10.55 14.99 -20.57
N GLU A 153 -11.47 15.15 -19.62
CA GLU A 153 -12.88 15.47 -19.89
C GLU A 153 -13.02 16.85 -20.53
N GLU A 154 -12.27 17.84 -20.04
CA GLU A 154 -12.26 19.20 -20.60
C GLU A 154 -11.70 19.19 -22.02
N PHE A 155 -10.59 18.50 -22.27
CA PHE A 155 -10.01 18.33 -23.60
C PHE A 155 -10.98 17.69 -24.58
N SER A 156 -11.69 16.63 -24.17
CA SER A 156 -12.70 16.00 -25.00
C SER A 156 -13.85 16.94 -25.34
N THR A 157 -14.28 17.76 -24.37
CA THR A 157 -15.33 18.77 -24.57
C THR A 157 -14.91 19.83 -25.59
N ILE A 158 -13.68 20.34 -25.50
CA ILE A 158 -13.12 21.31 -26.46
C ILE A 158 -13.03 20.68 -27.87
N ALA A 159 -12.56 19.42 -27.96
CA ALA A 159 -12.47 18.72 -29.24
C ALA A 159 -13.84 18.56 -29.92
N ILE A 160 -14.89 18.24 -29.13
CA ILE A 160 -16.28 18.15 -29.63
C ILE A 160 -16.73 19.53 -30.18
N LEU A 161 -16.51 20.60 -29.42
CA LEU A 161 -16.90 21.94 -29.83
C LEU A 161 -16.16 22.39 -31.12
N ASN A 162 -14.87 22.03 -31.22
CA ASN A 162 -14.07 22.33 -32.39
C ASN A 162 -14.54 21.61 -33.64
N LEU A 163 -14.79 20.32 -33.55
CA LEU A 163 -15.32 19.53 -34.64
C LEU A 163 -16.69 20.04 -35.11
N ASP A 164 -17.59 20.38 -34.18
CA ASP A 164 -18.92 20.91 -34.49
C ASP A 164 -18.84 22.27 -35.22
N ALA A 165 -17.94 23.14 -34.77
CA ALA A 165 -17.73 24.44 -35.44
C ALA A 165 -17.13 24.23 -36.84
N THR A 166 -16.20 23.31 -37.06
CA THR A 166 -15.64 23.04 -38.40
C THR A 166 -16.69 22.40 -39.31
N LYS A 167 -17.57 21.53 -38.79
CA LYS A 167 -18.72 21.03 -39.59
C LYS A 167 -19.64 22.15 -40.05
N ARG A 168 -19.96 23.12 -39.19
CA ARG A 168 -20.73 24.29 -39.58
C ARG A 168 -20.04 25.13 -40.67
N GLN A 169 -18.70 25.22 -40.61
CA GLN A 169 -17.93 25.92 -41.63
C GLN A 169 -17.93 25.19 -42.98
N VAL A 170 -17.82 23.84 -42.98
CA VAL A 170 -17.95 23.02 -44.21
C VAL A 170 -19.30 23.25 -44.87
N ASP A 171 -20.42 23.23 -44.12
CA ASP A 171 -21.75 23.47 -44.62
C ASP A 171 -21.89 24.90 -45.23
N ARG A 172 -21.33 25.88 -44.52
CA ARG A 172 -21.33 27.30 -45.00
C ARG A 172 -20.58 27.47 -46.33
N ILE A 173 -19.32 26.96 -46.39
CA ILE A 173 -18.51 27.08 -47.61
C ILE A 173 -19.13 26.30 -48.76
N SER A 174 -19.73 25.16 -48.53
CA SER A 174 -20.47 24.42 -49.56
C SER A 174 -21.60 25.27 -50.17
N LYS A 175 -22.40 25.93 -49.33
CA LYS A 175 -23.47 26.85 -49.79
C LYS A 175 -22.94 28.05 -50.57
N LEU A 176 -21.77 28.59 -50.16
CA LEU A 176 -21.12 29.70 -50.89
C LEU A 176 -20.60 29.29 -52.26
N ILE A 177 -20.10 28.05 -52.40
CA ILE A 177 -19.69 27.46 -53.69
C ILE A 177 -20.92 27.28 -54.62
N ASP A 178 -22.02 26.75 -54.08
CA ASP A 178 -23.26 26.58 -54.84
C ASP A 178 -23.81 27.92 -55.35
N ALA A 179 -23.56 29.00 -54.59
CA ALA A 179 -23.89 30.40 -54.98
C ALA A 179 -22.85 31.03 -55.89
N GLY A 180 -21.74 30.37 -56.20
CA GLY A 180 -20.63 30.90 -56.99
C GLY A 180 -19.76 31.98 -56.28
N ALA A 181 -19.82 32.02 -54.95
CA ALA A 181 -19.17 33.04 -54.10
C ALA A 181 -17.89 32.54 -53.40
N ALA A 182 -17.51 31.25 -53.55
CA ALA A 182 -16.26 30.70 -53.00
C ALA A 182 -15.61 29.72 -53.96
N ALA A 183 -14.30 29.44 -53.80
CA ALA A 183 -13.57 28.49 -54.63
C ALA A 183 -13.72 27.04 -54.11
N ALA A 184 -13.73 26.05 -55.01
CA ALA A 184 -13.78 24.65 -54.63
C ALA A 184 -12.56 24.19 -53.79
N ALA A 185 -11.43 24.87 -53.91
CA ALA A 185 -10.23 24.67 -53.11
C ALA A 185 -10.47 24.96 -51.62
N ASP A 186 -11.21 26.03 -51.29
CA ASP A 186 -11.53 26.42 -49.91
C ASP A 186 -12.31 25.32 -49.17
N LEU A 187 -13.17 24.56 -49.88
CA LEU A 187 -13.89 23.42 -49.30
C LEU A 187 -12.97 22.26 -48.96
N LEU A 188 -11.96 22.00 -49.82
CA LEU A 188 -10.99 20.92 -49.57
C LEU A 188 -10.15 21.21 -48.31
N ASP A 189 -9.74 22.46 -48.12
CA ASP A 189 -8.98 22.91 -46.96
C ASP A 189 -9.79 22.71 -45.66
N VAL A 190 -11.06 23.16 -45.65
CA VAL A 190 -11.90 23.02 -44.46
C VAL A 190 -12.30 21.54 -44.20
N LYS A 191 -12.47 20.72 -45.24
CA LYS A 191 -12.66 19.27 -45.06
C LYS A 191 -11.43 18.57 -44.52
N ALA A 192 -10.22 19.02 -44.90
CA ALA A 192 -8.98 18.53 -44.32
C ALA A 192 -8.91 18.85 -42.82
N GLN A 193 -9.33 20.08 -42.44
CA GLN A 193 -9.44 20.51 -41.04
C GLN A 193 -10.49 19.68 -40.28
N GLU A 194 -11.68 19.41 -40.87
CA GLU A 194 -12.69 18.52 -40.24
C GLU A 194 -12.15 17.16 -39.96
N ALA A 195 -11.41 16.57 -40.90
CA ALA A 195 -10.78 15.25 -40.69
C ALA A 195 -9.73 15.28 -39.58
N SER A 196 -8.95 16.37 -39.48
CA SER A 196 -7.99 16.58 -38.39
C SER A 196 -8.66 16.73 -37.03
N ASP A 197 -9.73 17.56 -36.95
CA ASP A 197 -10.50 17.75 -35.71
C ASP A 197 -11.17 16.41 -35.25
N PHE A 198 -11.68 15.63 -36.20
CA PHE A 198 -12.22 14.31 -35.89
C PHE A 198 -11.18 13.34 -35.36
N ALA A 199 -9.97 13.33 -35.94
CA ALA A 199 -8.86 12.53 -35.44
C ALA A 199 -8.45 12.95 -34.01
N THR A 200 -8.44 14.26 -33.75
CA THR A 200 -8.19 14.84 -32.42
C THR A 200 -9.25 14.40 -31.41
N LEU A 201 -10.53 14.44 -31.79
CA LEU A 201 -11.62 13.96 -30.92
C LEU A 201 -11.45 12.49 -30.54
N ILE A 202 -11.12 11.60 -31.50
CA ILE A 202 -10.88 10.19 -31.20
C ILE A 202 -9.71 10.00 -30.25
N SER A 203 -8.63 10.77 -30.43
CA SER A 203 -7.46 10.71 -29.57
C SER A 203 -7.75 11.19 -28.13
N THR A 204 -8.46 12.30 -27.98
CA THR A 204 -8.83 12.84 -26.65
C THR A 204 -9.82 11.94 -25.94
N GLU A 205 -10.79 11.36 -26.64
CA GLU A 205 -11.73 10.41 -26.06
C GLU A 205 -11.04 9.13 -25.58
N ASN A 206 -10.07 8.62 -26.33
CA ASN A 206 -9.24 7.50 -25.88
C ASN A 206 -8.41 7.86 -24.63
N SER A 207 -7.82 9.06 -24.60
CA SER A 207 -7.07 9.55 -23.43
C SER A 207 -7.96 9.68 -22.19
N ARG A 208 -9.19 10.19 -22.36
CA ARG A 208 -10.19 10.29 -21.30
C ARG A 208 -10.54 8.90 -20.74
N GLN A 209 -10.75 7.91 -21.60
CA GLN A 209 -11.05 6.54 -21.20
C GLN A 209 -9.87 5.90 -20.44
N LEU A 210 -8.63 6.13 -20.88
CA LEU A 210 -7.43 5.62 -20.20
C LEU A 210 -7.23 6.28 -18.84
N ALA A 211 -7.46 7.60 -18.73
CA ALA A 211 -7.38 8.28 -17.44
C ALA A 211 -8.43 7.76 -16.45
N LYS A 212 -9.69 7.56 -16.93
CA LYS A 212 -10.76 6.97 -16.13
C LYS A 212 -10.40 5.54 -15.69
N LEU A 213 -9.88 4.70 -16.60
CA LEU A 213 -9.44 3.34 -16.30
C LEU A 213 -8.35 3.32 -15.20
N ASN A 214 -7.37 4.22 -15.30
CA ASN A 214 -6.30 4.33 -14.30
C ASN A 214 -6.87 4.66 -12.91
N LEU A 215 -7.78 5.61 -12.81
CA LEU A 215 -8.41 5.97 -11.55
C LEU A 215 -9.27 4.81 -10.98
N VAL A 216 -10.06 4.16 -11.82
CA VAL A 216 -10.87 2.97 -11.46
C VAL A 216 -9.98 1.86 -10.90
N GLN A 217 -8.79 1.62 -11.49
CA GLN A 217 -7.84 0.64 -11.01
C GLN A 217 -7.21 1.03 -9.66
N LEU A 218 -6.88 2.30 -9.45
CA LEU A 218 -6.37 2.79 -8.16
C LEU A 218 -7.41 2.62 -7.04
N LEU A 219 -8.69 2.83 -7.37
CA LEU A 219 -9.80 2.67 -6.45
C LEU A 219 -10.19 1.20 -6.23
N GLN A 220 -9.73 0.27 -7.07
CA GLN A 220 -10.11 -1.14 -7.04
C GLN A 220 -11.63 -1.34 -7.14
N LEU A 221 -12.30 -0.57 -8.02
CA LEU A 221 -13.74 -0.67 -8.24
C LEU A 221 -14.10 -2.00 -8.91
N SER A 222 -15.25 -2.54 -8.55
CA SER A 222 -15.86 -3.68 -9.26
C SER A 222 -16.26 -3.28 -10.69
N ASN A 223 -16.45 -4.27 -11.57
CA ASN A 223 -16.88 -4.01 -12.95
C ASN A 223 -18.22 -3.26 -13.03
N GLU A 224 -19.12 -3.50 -12.07
CA GLU A 224 -20.42 -2.81 -12.01
C GLU A 224 -20.26 -1.34 -11.64
N GLU A 225 -19.47 -1.06 -10.60
CA GLU A 225 -19.14 0.31 -10.16
C GLU A 225 -18.37 1.07 -11.23
N ALA A 226 -17.41 0.40 -11.90
CA ALA A 226 -16.59 0.99 -12.96
C ALA A 226 -17.44 1.48 -14.15
N THR A 227 -18.51 0.76 -14.47
CA THR A 227 -19.41 1.14 -15.58
C THR A 227 -20.19 2.42 -15.29
N SER A 228 -20.60 2.62 -14.03
CA SER A 228 -21.35 3.80 -13.59
C SER A 228 -20.48 4.89 -12.96
N PHE A 229 -19.14 4.70 -13.00
CA PHE A 229 -18.20 5.63 -12.36
C PHE A 229 -18.13 6.95 -13.13
N GLU A 230 -18.42 8.04 -12.43
CA GLU A 230 -18.27 9.41 -12.94
C GLU A 230 -17.67 10.30 -11.84
N VAL A 231 -16.72 11.15 -12.23
CA VAL A 231 -16.09 12.11 -11.34
C VAL A 231 -16.93 13.38 -11.24
N VAL A 232 -16.90 14.04 -10.09
CA VAL A 232 -17.55 15.35 -9.90
C VAL A 232 -16.55 16.45 -10.16
N ARG A 233 -16.91 17.37 -11.02
CA ARG A 233 -16.15 18.64 -11.14
C ARG A 233 -16.31 19.45 -9.84
N PRO A 234 -15.24 19.78 -9.13
CA PRO A 234 -15.33 20.66 -7.97
C PRO A 234 -15.84 22.01 -8.42
N ARG A 235 -16.70 22.65 -7.62
CA ARG A 235 -17.13 24.02 -7.92
C ARG A 235 -15.95 24.96 -7.68
N SER A 236 -15.89 26.05 -8.43
CA SER A 236 -14.85 27.08 -8.25
C SER A 236 -14.79 27.61 -6.80
N GLU A 237 -15.93 27.60 -6.10
CA GLU A 237 -16.06 27.99 -4.69
C GLU A 237 -15.44 26.96 -3.71
N ASP A 238 -15.38 25.67 -4.12
CA ASP A 238 -14.78 24.58 -3.34
C ASP A 238 -13.26 24.50 -3.52
N LEU A 239 -12.74 25.15 -4.57
CA LEU A 239 -11.31 25.35 -4.80
C LEU A 239 -10.84 26.49 -3.90
N VAL A 240 -10.60 26.19 -2.63
CA VAL A 240 -9.96 27.15 -1.73
C VAL A 240 -8.58 27.45 -2.31
N THR A 241 -8.43 28.61 -2.92
CA THR A 241 -7.12 29.16 -3.24
C THR A 241 -6.45 29.54 -1.93
N SER A 242 -5.91 28.54 -1.23
CA SER A 242 -5.08 28.79 -0.07
C SER A 242 -3.93 29.66 -0.55
N ASP A 243 -3.68 30.77 0.12
CA ASP A 243 -2.51 31.59 -0.17
C ASP A 243 -1.27 30.68 -0.09
N ILE A 244 -0.58 30.54 -1.23
CA ILE A 244 0.69 29.81 -1.25
C ILE A 244 1.62 30.52 -0.28
N PRO A 245 2.23 29.83 0.70
CA PRO A 245 3.13 30.46 1.65
C PRO A 245 4.17 31.32 0.94
N ALA A 246 4.51 32.47 1.50
CA ALA A 246 5.44 33.43 0.87
C ALA A 246 6.84 32.80 0.62
N ASN A 247 7.20 31.73 1.35
CA ASN A 247 8.41 30.95 1.13
C ASN A 247 8.18 29.48 1.50
N ALA A 248 8.98 28.58 0.93
CA ALA A 248 8.92 27.14 1.19
C ALA A 248 9.37 26.77 2.62
N SER A 249 10.12 27.62 3.32
CA SER A 249 10.79 27.27 4.58
C SER A 249 9.82 26.88 5.71
N SER A 250 8.64 27.51 5.75
CA SER A 250 7.61 27.16 6.75
C SER A 250 7.01 25.78 6.47
N ALA A 251 6.76 25.43 5.21
CA ALA A 251 6.27 24.11 4.81
C ALA A 251 7.32 23.02 5.08
N VAL A 252 8.59 23.29 4.75
CA VAL A 252 9.72 22.40 5.06
C VAL A 252 9.83 22.15 6.57
N SER A 253 9.78 23.21 7.38
CA SER A 253 9.88 23.08 8.84
C SER A 253 8.73 22.25 9.42
N PHE A 254 7.53 22.44 8.94
CA PHE A 254 6.37 21.63 9.33
C PHE A 254 6.54 20.15 8.92
N ALA A 255 6.97 19.90 7.70
CA ALA A 255 7.13 18.54 7.18
C ALA A 255 8.22 17.75 7.91
N ILE A 256 9.37 18.37 8.21
CA ILE A 256 10.44 17.73 8.98
C ILE A 256 9.97 17.31 10.39
N GLN A 257 9.00 18.03 10.96
CA GLN A 257 8.48 17.71 12.30
C GLN A 257 7.33 16.68 12.30
N SER A 258 6.54 16.63 11.22
CA SER A 258 5.26 15.92 11.24
C SER A 258 5.13 14.77 10.25
N PHE A 259 5.95 14.72 9.20
CA PHE A 259 5.78 13.71 8.16
C PHE A 259 6.22 12.32 8.60
N PRO A 260 5.46 11.27 8.22
CA PRO A 260 5.75 9.90 8.60
C PRO A 260 7.11 9.40 8.11
N GLU A 261 7.63 9.89 6.97
CA GLU A 261 8.94 9.52 6.42
C GLU A 261 10.08 9.88 7.38
N ILE A 262 10.01 11.07 7.98
CA ILE A 262 11.04 11.53 8.95
C ILE A 262 10.93 10.75 10.25
N ARG A 263 9.68 10.47 10.69
CA ARG A 263 9.45 9.65 11.88
C ARG A 263 9.95 8.22 11.68
N ALA A 264 9.68 7.61 10.52
CA ALA A 264 10.17 6.28 10.17
C ALA A 264 11.70 6.21 10.12
N ALA A 265 12.35 7.23 9.54
CA ALA A 265 13.81 7.34 9.52
C ALA A 265 14.39 7.48 10.94
N GLY A 266 13.75 8.24 11.83
CA GLY A 266 14.11 8.32 13.25
C GLY A 266 13.99 6.98 13.97
N LEU A 267 12.88 6.28 13.83
CA LEU A 267 12.67 4.94 14.38
C LEU A 267 13.70 3.92 13.86
N SER A 268 14.13 4.05 12.61
CA SER A 268 15.18 3.21 12.02
C SER A 268 16.56 3.46 12.68
N VAL A 269 16.86 4.69 13.07
CA VAL A 269 18.06 5.01 13.84
C VAL A 269 17.99 4.40 15.25
N ASP A 270 16.83 4.50 15.90
CA ASP A 270 16.62 3.89 17.23
C ASP A 270 16.73 2.35 17.16
N ASP A 271 16.21 1.70 16.11
CA ASP A 271 16.40 0.27 15.88
C ASP A 271 17.87 -0.11 15.71
N ALA A 272 18.64 0.71 14.99
CA ALA A 272 20.07 0.49 14.81
C ALA A 272 20.83 0.61 16.14
N TYR A 273 20.50 1.57 17.02
CA TYR A 273 21.07 1.65 18.36
C TYR A 273 20.74 0.43 19.22
N LEU A 274 19.50 -0.05 19.20
CA LEU A 274 19.15 -1.28 19.91
C LEU A 274 19.89 -2.50 19.34
N SER A 275 20.12 -2.53 18.03
CA SER A 275 20.92 -3.58 17.39
C SER A 275 22.37 -3.56 17.86
N LEU A 276 22.95 -2.38 18.05
CA LEU A 276 24.28 -2.19 18.67
C LEU A 276 24.29 -2.70 20.11
N ASP A 277 23.30 -2.33 20.92
CA ASP A 277 23.23 -2.79 22.30
C ASP A 277 23.01 -4.31 22.39
N ILE A 278 22.23 -4.90 21.48
CA ILE A 278 22.08 -6.35 21.36
C ILE A 278 23.42 -7.00 21.00
N ALA A 279 24.21 -6.42 20.09
CA ALA A 279 25.53 -6.94 19.74
C ALA A 279 26.50 -6.93 20.95
N LYS A 280 26.46 -5.90 21.80
CA LYS A 280 27.24 -5.82 23.04
C LYS A 280 26.89 -6.93 24.04
N THR A 281 25.64 -7.47 24.03
CA THR A 281 25.27 -8.58 24.91
C THR A 281 26.05 -9.87 24.63
N ASN A 282 26.70 -9.98 23.47
CA ASN A 282 27.53 -11.14 23.13
C ASN A 282 28.79 -11.27 24.01
N TYR A 283 29.15 -10.24 24.76
CA TYR A 283 30.22 -10.29 25.76
C TYR A 283 29.75 -10.78 27.14
N LEU A 284 28.43 -10.83 27.36
CA LEU A 284 27.85 -11.13 28.67
C LEU A 284 27.55 -12.62 28.82
N PRO A 285 27.59 -13.15 30.07
CA PRO A 285 27.22 -14.53 30.34
C PRO A 285 25.76 -14.80 30.03
N ARG A 286 25.44 -16.10 29.80
CA ARG A 286 24.07 -16.59 29.57
C ARG A 286 23.77 -17.69 30.55
N LEU A 287 22.61 -17.62 31.21
CA LEU A 287 22.10 -18.65 32.13
C LEU A 287 20.80 -19.20 31.55
N PHE A 288 20.79 -20.49 31.34
CA PHE A 288 19.63 -21.26 30.85
C PHE A 288 19.21 -22.27 31.89
N GLY A 289 17.90 -22.40 32.11
CA GLY A 289 17.30 -23.41 32.97
C GLY A 289 16.49 -24.39 32.15
N SER A 290 16.60 -25.67 32.41
CA SER A 290 15.76 -26.72 31.81
C SER A 290 15.26 -27.72 32.83
N TYR A 291 14.04 -28.18 32.59
CA TYR A 291 13.42 -29.26 33.32
C TYR A 291 13.04 -30.37 32.32
N ASN A 292 13.42 -31.63 32.65
CA ASN A 292 13.06 -32.77 31.85
C ASN A 292 12.37 -33.81 32.76
N PHE A 293 11.26 -34.32 32.28
CA PHE A 293 10.54 -35.46 32.86
C PHE A 293 10.49 -36.54 31.80
N GLY A 294 10.83 -37.74 32.14
CA GLY A 294 10.84 -38.86 31.20
C GLY A 294 10.47 -40.19 31.84
N SER A 295 10.02 -41.08 30.99
CA SER A 295 9.85 -42.49 31.32
C SER A 295 10.00 -43.33 30.05
N GLY A 296 10.31 -44.61 30.22
CA GLY A 296 10.49 -45.46 29.06
C GLY A 296 10.27 -46.94 29.35
N TYR A 297 10.26 -47.69 28.27
CA TYR A 297 10.11 -49.12 28.23
C TYR A 297 11.23 -49.77 27.42
N SER A 298 11.79 -50.87 27.94
CA SER A 298 12.65 -51.77 27.18
C SER A 298 12.20 -53.21 27.35
N GLU A 299 12.17 -53.95 26.24
CA GLU A 299 11.87 -55.40 26.26
C GLU A 299 12.91 -56.24 27.02
N ASN A 300 14.11 -55.70 27.21
CA ASN A 300 15.20 -56.37 27.94
C ASN A 300 15.07 -56.27 29.47
N ILE A 301 14.20 -55.43 30.01
CA ILE A 301 13.94 -55.38 31.46
C ILE A 301 13.04 -56.55 31.83
N LYS A 302 13.62 -57.57 32.48
CA LYS A 302 12.94 -58.79 32.85
C LYS A 302 12.74 -58.86 34.35
N GLY A 303 11.64 -59.52 34.77
CA GLY A 303 11.38 -59.87 36.15
C GLY A 303 12.18 -61.05 36.61
N ALA A 304 11.97 -61.46 37.86
CA ALA A 304 12.61 -62.71 38.46
C ALA A 304 12.23 -64.00 37.72
N ASP A 305 11.13 -64.00 36.99
CA ASP A 305 10.61 -65.03 36.10
C ASP A 305 11.22 -65.03 34.68
N LEU A 306 12.22 -64.20 34.45
CA LEU A 306 12.88 -63.93 33.13
C LEU A 306 11.95 -63.47 32.03
N GLN A 307 10.69 -63.06 32.34
CA GLN A 307 9.77 -62.46 31.39
C GLN A 307 9.94 -60.96 31.37
N PRO A 308 9.69 -60.31 30.22
CA PRO A 308 9.70 -58.86 30.15
C PRO A 308 8.69 -58.22 31.11
N ILE A 309 9.13 -57.24 31.91
CA ILE A 309 8.23 -56.56 32.83
C ILE A 309 7.18 -55.77 31.97
N PRO A 310 5.88 -55.83 32.34
CA PRO A 310 4.82 -55.20 31.59
C PRO A 310 5.08 -53.71 31.35
N PHE A 311 4.64 -53.24 30.19
CA PHE A 311 4.84 -51.86 29.72
C PHE A 311 4.39 -50.78 30.74
N THR A 312 3.19 -50.95 31.31
CA THR A 312 2.64 -50.03 32.32
C THR A 312 3.45 -49.97 33.59
N THR A 313 3.97 -51.15 34.03
CA THR A 313 4.84 -51.25 35.21
C THR A 313 6.18 -50.57 34.98
N GLN A 314 6.78 -50.75 33.81
CA GLN A 314 8.03 -50.06 33.48
C GLN A 314 7.84 -48.56 33.37
N LEU A 315 6.75 -48.09 32.74
CA LEU A 315 6.47 -46.64 32.64
C LEU A 315 6.35 -45.98 34.01
N SER A 316 5.74 -46.65 34.99
CA SER A 316 5.64 -46.11 36.35
C SER A 316 6.94 -46.20 37.14
N ALA A 317 7.74 -47.24 36.89
CA ALA A 317 8.99 -47.49 37.60
C ALA A 317 10.19 -46.67 37.06
N ASN A 318 10.20 -46.41 35.74
CA ASN A 318 11.29 -45.72 35.05
C ASN A 318 11.13 -44.19 35.00
N ILE A 319 10.25 -43.62 35.82
CA ILE A 319 10.09 -42.18 35.90
C ILE A 319 11.40 -41.52 36.32
N ASN A 320 11.90 -40.63 35.53
CA ASN A 320 13.05 -39.80 35.87
C ASN A 320 12.71 -38.31 35.70
N GLN A 321 13.34 -37.49 36.52
CA GLN A 321 13.21 -36.06 36.49
C GLN A 321 14.60 -35.43 36.62
N SER A 322 14.85 -34.39 35.85
CA SER A 322 16.11 -33.68 35.96
C SER A 322 15.90 -32.18 35.78
N ILE A 323 16.61 -31.40 36.58
CA ILE A 323 16.69 -29.95 36.49
C ILE A 323 18.13 -29.60 36.21
N PHE A 324 18.36 -28.83 35.16
CA PHE A 324 19.70 -28.36 34.79
C PHE A 324 19.75 -26.84 34.70
N PHE A 325 20.84 -26.28 35.20
CA PHE A 325 21.20 -24.88 34.96
C PHE A 325 22.53 -24.87 34.22
N SER A 326 22.51 -24.22 33.03
CA SER A 326 23.69 -24.10 32.20
C SER A 326 24.13 -22.62 32.15
N LEU A 327 25.33 -22.32 32.68
CA LEU A 327 25.97 -21.06 32.61
C LEU A 327 27.05 -21.08 31.51
N SER A 328 26.89 -20.22 30.49
CA SER A 328 27.87 -20.03 29.41
C SER A 328 28.49 -18.66 29.51
N ILE A 329 29.81 -18.60 29.65
CA ILE A 329 30.59 -17.37 29.75
C ILE A 329 31.54 -17.32 28.55
N PRO A 330 31.37 -16.39 27.60
CA PRO A 330 32.27 -16.26 26.45
C PRO A 330 33.60 -15.64 26.90
N VAL A 331 34.67 -16.44 26.97
CA VAL A 331 35.99 -15.97 27.33
C VAL A 331 36.77 -15.48 26.11
N PHE A 332 36.75 -16.27 25.04
CA PHE A 332 37.34 -15.94 23.75
C PHE A 332 36.56 -16.61 22.63
N ASN A 333 36.19 -15.83 21.61
CA ASN A 333 35.38 -16.30 20.49
C ASN A 333 35.96 -15.84 19.13
N SER A 334 37.29 -15.84 18.99
CA SER A 334 37.98 -15.46 17.75
C SER A 334 37.58 -14.07 17.23
N PHE A 335 37.39 -13.10 18.13
CA PHE A 335 36.96 -11.74 17.85
C PHE A 335 35.54 -11.58 17.26
N ALA A 336 34.71 -12.63 17.20
CA ALA A 336 33.38 -12.59 16.64
C ALA A 336 32.49 -11.54 17.32
N SER A 337 32.51 -11.45 18.66
CA SER A 337 31.76 -10.40 19.39
C SER A 337 32.23 -8.99 19.04
N ARG A 338 33.55 -8.78 18.92
CA ARG A 338 34.11 -7.47 18.53
C ARG A 338 33.68 -7.06 17.13
N SER A 339 33.78 -7.98 16.16
CA SER A 339 33.34 -7.73 14.78
C SER A 339 31.84 -7.44 14.71
N SER A 340 31.02 -8.17 15.49
CA SER A 340 29.57 -7.92 15.57
C SER A 340 29.24 -6.52 16.08
N VAL A 341 29.96 -6.03 17.11
CA VAL A 341 29.80 -4.67 17.64
C VAL A 341 30.23 -3.62 16.60
N GLN A 342 31.40 -3.80 15.97
CA GLN A 342 31.88 -2.87 14.94
C GLN A 342 30.91 -2.78 13.74
N LEU A 343 30.37 -3.91 13.29
CA LEU A 343 29.36 -3.92 12.23
C LEU A 343 28.08 -3.19 12.66
N ALA A 344 27.65 -3.36 13.89
CA ALA A 344 26.48 -2.65 14.40
C ALA A 344 26.74 -1.13 14.57
N GLU A 345 27.96 -0.71 14.95
CA GLU A 345 28.36 0.71 14.98
C GLU A 345 28.31 1.33 13.57
N ILE A 346 28.80 0.61 12.54
CA ILE A 346 28.66 1.03 11.15
C ILE A 346 27.19 1.13 10.75
N GLY A 347 26.35 0.15 11.17
CA GLY A 347 24.91 0.17 10.94
C GLY A 347 24.22 1.43 11.52
N VAL A 348 24.62 1.87 12.72
CA VAL A 348 24.12 3.13 13.30
C VAL A 348 24.49 4.33 12.44
N LEU A 349 25.75 4.42 11.95
CA LEU A 349 26.17 5.51 11.07
C LEU A 349 25.41 5.50 9.74
N GLN A 350 25.21 4.31 9.15
CA GLN A 350 24.42 4.17 7.93
C GLN A 350 22.97 4.65 8.12
N SER A 351 22.32 4.26 9.24
CA SER A 351 20.97 4.72 9.55
C SER A 351 20.86 6.23 9.76
N LYS A 352 21.88 6.86 10.38
CA LYS A 352 21.94 8.32 10.52
C LYS A 352 22.07 9.03 9.19
N TYR A 353 22.95 8.56 8.32
CA TYR A 353 23.08 9.13 6.99
C TYR A 353 21.81 8.91 6.12
N ALA A 354 21.14 7.77 6.29
CA ALA A 354 19.86 7.54 5.65
C ALA A 354 18.78 8.51 6.13
N GLN A 355 18.74 8.79 7.45
CA GLN A 355 17.83 9.80 8.03
C GLN A 355 18.10 11.19 7.46
N GLU A 356 19.36 11.61 7.39
CA GLU A 356 19.75 12.90 6.81
C GLU A 356 19.38 12.98 5.33
N SER A 357 19.65 11.91 4.56
CA SER A 357 19.25 11.81 3.15
C SER A 357 17.73 11.92 2.96
N THR A 358 16.95 11.26 3.82
CA THR A 358 15.48 11.35 3.78
C THR A 358 15.02 12.79 4.02
N ALA A 359 15.62 13.49 4.99
CA ALA A 359 15.28 14.89 5.25
C ALA A 359 15.65 15.81 4.07
N GLN A 360 16.79 15.56 3.40
CA GLN A 360 17.19 16.33 2.22
C GLN A 360 16.25 16.10 1.03
N VAL A 361 15.89 14.83 0.75
CA VAL A 361 14.95 14.48 -0.33
C VAL A 361 13.58 15.09 -0.08
N LEU A 362 13.08 15.03 1.16
CA LEU A 362 11.80 15.66 1.52
C LEU A 362 11.85 17.17 1.35
N THR A 363 12.92 17.81 1.80
CA THR A 363 13.13 19.26 1.63
C THR A 363 13.09 19.64 0.15
N GLN A 364 13.86 18.94 -0.69
CA GLN A 364 13.89 19.18 -2.13
C GLN A 364 12.51 18.99 -2.77
N SER A 365 11.78 17.93 -2.39
CA SER A 365 10.44 17.68 -2.92
C SER A 365 9.46 18.78 -2.58
N ILE A 366 9.51 19.30 -1.35
CA ILE A 366 8.63 20.40 -0.90
C ILE A 366 8.99 21.71 -1.58
N GLU A 367 10.29 22.02 -1.72
CA GLU A 367 10.75 23.23 -2.39
C GLU A 367 10.37 23.21 -3.88
N SER A 368 10.49 22.04 -4.54
CA SER A 368 10.04 21.86 -5.92
C SER A 368 8.52 22.04 -6.05
N ALA A 369 7.75 21.35 -5.21
CA ALA A 369 6.29 21.46 -5.21
C ALA A 369 5.81 22.89 -4.93
N TRP A 370 6.50 23.61 -4.03
CA TRP A 370 6.23 25.02 -3.77
C TRP A 370 6.51 25.90 -5.00
N ALA A 371 7.65 25.69 -5.67
CA ALA A 371 8.02 26.43 -6.86
C ALA A 371 7.01 26.17 -8.00
N ASP A 372 6.62 24.90 -8.18
CA ASP A 372 5.63 24.51 -9.19
C ASP A 372 4.25 25.14 -8.90
N ALA A 373 3.80 25.12 -7.65
CA ALA A 373 2.54 25.73 -7.24
C ALA A 373 2.55 27.26 -7.46
N PHE A 374 3.67 27.92 -7.11
CA PHE A 374 3.84 29.36 -7.32
C PHE A 374 3.85 29.71 -8.82
N ALA A 375 4.57 28.93 -9.63
CA ALA A 375 4.58 29.09 -11.08
C ALA A 375 3.19 28.86 -11.69
N ALA A 376 2.47 27.81 -11.27
CA ALA A 376 1.11 27.52 -11.70
C ALA A 376 0.14 28.65 -11.38
N GLN A 377 0.21 29.24 -10.17
CA GLN A 377 -0.62 30.38 -9.79
C GLN A 377 -0.38 31.61 -10.68
N LYS A 378 0.89 31.88 -10.99
CA LYS A 378 1.22 33.03 -11.90
C LYS A 378 0.83 32.72 -13.33
N SER A 379 0.99 31.49 -13.78
CA SER A 379 0.57 31.03 -15.10
C SER A 379 -0.95 31.14 -15.27
N LEU A 380 -1.74 30.74 -14.28
CA LEU A 380 -3.20 30.86 -14.32
C LEU A 380 -3.64 32.28 -14.59
N LEU A 381 -3.12 33.27 -13.85
CA LEU A 381 -3.45 34.69 -14.06
C LEU A 381 -3.09 35.21 -15.48
N ALA A 382 -1.95 34.75 -16.02
CA ALA A 382 -1.53 35.08 -17.36
C ALA A 382 -2.42 34.43 -18.42
N GLN A 383 -2.80 33.18 -18.24
CA GLN A 383 -3.67 32.44 -19.17
C GLN A 383 -5.09 32.95 -19.16
N GLU A 384 -5.65 33.37 -18.03
CA GLU A 384 -6.95 34.03 -17.96
C GLU A 384 -6.97 35.32 -18.79
N ALA A 385 -5.93 36.16 -18.68
CA ALA A 385 -5.80 37.38 -19.48
C ALA A 385 -5.60 37.09 -20.99
N ALA A 386 -4.83 36.02 -21.31
CA ALA A 386 -4.62 35.58 -22.69
C ALA A 386 -5.92 35.06 -23.30
N LEU A 387 -6.69 34.24 -22.57
CA LEU A 387 -7.98 33.70 -22.99
C LEU A 387 -8.98 34.84 -23.28
N ALA A 388 -9.15 35.79 -22.36
CA ALA A 388 -10.03 36.92 -22.54
C ALA A 388 -9.66 37.73 -23.79
N SER A 389 -8.36 37.94 -24.05
CA SER A 389 -7.86 38.64 -25.23
C SER A 389 -8.12 37.88 -26.54
N ALA A 390 -7.90 36.55 -26.51
CA ALA A 390 -8.12 35.64 -27.64
C ALA A 390 -9.62 35.55 -28.00
N GLU A 391 -10.51 35.52 -27.02
CA GLU A 391 -11.96 35.52 -27.23
C GLU A 391 -12.44 36.78 -27.91
N LEU A 392 -11.99 37.95 -27.47
CA LEU A 392 -12.31 39.22 -28.10
C LEU A 392 -11.74 39.33 -29.53
N ALA A 393 -10.50 38.88 -29.73
CA ALA A 393 -9.87 38.86 -31.05
C ALA A 393 -10.63 37.94 -32.02
N PHE A 394 -11.01 36.76 -31.57
CA PHE A 394 -11.76 35.81 -32.41
C PHE A 394 -13.16 36.32 -32.74
N ALA A 395 -13.88 36.90 -31.79
CA ALA A 395 -15.21 37.49 -32.04
C ALA A 395 -15.13 38.58 -33.13
N ASN A 396 -14.10 39.45 -33.10
CA ASN A 396 -13.87 40.44 -34.15
C ASN A 396 -13.53 39.78 -35.50
N THR A 397 -12.74 38.72 -35.49
CA THR A 397 -12.38 37.93 -36.68
C THR A 397 -13.61 37.27 -37.30
N GLU A 398 -14.50 36.73 -36.49
CA GLU A 398 -15.76 36.10 -36.90
C GLU A 398 -16.66 37.11 -37.64
N ILE A 399 -16.84 38.32 -37.08
CA ILE A 399 -17.60 39.36 -37.71
C ILE A 399 -17.00 39.78 -39.09
N LYS A 400 -15.67 39.93 -39.18
CA LYS A 400 -14.98 40.26 -40.43
C LYS A 400 -15.12 39.14 -41.48
N PHE A 401 -15.03 37.86 -41.03
CA PHE A 401 -15.20 36.73 -41.90
C PHE A 401 -16.65 36.63 -42.42
N GLU A 402 -17.63 36.89 -41.56
CA GLU A 402 -19.04 37.00 -41.97
C GLU A 402 -19.32 38.08 -43.00
N ALA A 403 -18.63 39.22 -42.88
CA ALA A 403 -18.70 40.29 -43.84
C ALA A 403 -17.90 40.04 -45.13
N GLY A 404 -17.18 38.91 -45.24
CA GLY A 404 -16.33 38.58 -46.39
C GLY A 404 -15.06 39.43 -46.49
N ALA A 405 -14.64 40.04 -45.37
CA ALA A 405 -13.51 40.99 -45.33
C ALA A 405 -12.14 40.31 -45.08
N ILE A 406 -12.13 39.02 -44.68
CA ILE A 406 -10.93 38.20 -44.44
C ILE A 406 -11.05 36.81 -45.07
N SER A 407 -9.91 36.15 -45.26
CA SER A 407 -9.83 34.84 -45.84
C SER A 407 -10.20 33.73 -44.85
N ALA A 408 -10.54 32.54 -45.35
CA ALA A 408 -10.77 31.33 -44.52
C ALA A 408 -9.52 30.94 -43.73
N LEU A 409 -8.30 31.21 -44.26
CA LEU A 409 -7.04 30.95 -43.57
C LEU A 409 -6.88 31.85 -42.34
N GLU A 410 -7.10 33.17 -42.49
CA GLU A 410 -7.02 34.11 -41.35
C GLU A 410 -8.04 33.79 -40.25
N TYR A 411 -9.23 33.30 -40.63
CA TYR A 411 -10.22 32.82 -39.69
C TYR A 411 -9.72 31.56 -38.94
N ALA A 412 -9.16 30.57 -39.66
CA ALA A 412 -8.62 29.35 -39.07
C ALA A 412 -7.45 29.62 -38.11
N ASP A 413 -6.54 30.54 -38.49
CA ASP A 413 -5.43 30.96 -37.65
C ASP A 413 -5.91 31.62 -36.34
N SER A 414 -6.88 32.54 -36.43
CA SER A 414 -7.45 33.20 -35.25
C SER A 414 -8.19 32.19 -34.32
N ARG A 415 -8.85 31.20 -34.92
CA ARG A 415 -9.49 30.15 -34.19
C ARG A 415 -8.47 29.29 -33.47
N THR A 416 -7.38 28.88 -34.13
CA THR A 416 -6.31 28.10 -33.53
C THR A 416 -5.69 28.82 -32.31
N LEU A 417 -5.55 30.15 -32.40
CA LEU A 417 -5.09 30.98 -31.26
C LEU A 417 -6.07 30.92 -30.08
N LEU A 418 -7.38 30.97 -30.33
CA LEU A 418 -8.40 30.83 -29.28
C LEU A 418 -8.38 29.44 -28.69
N ASP A 419 -8.33 28.40 -29.52
CA ASP A 419 -8.30 27.03 -29.08
C ASP A 419 -7.06 26.71 -28.19
N ASN A 420 -5.89 27.21 -28.58
CA ASN A 420 -4.68 27.15 -27.79
C ASN A 420 -4.81 27.90 -26.45
N ALA A 421 -5.47 29.06 -26.44
CA ALA A 421 -5.70 29.81 -25.20
C ALA A 421 -6.70 29.12 -24.25
N ARG A 422 -7.64 28.32 -24.78
CA ARG A 422 -8.58 27.51 -24.00
C ARG A 422 -7.95 26.24 -23.42
N ILE A 423 -6.99 25.67 -24.13
CA ILE A 423 -6.29 24.44 -23.75
C ILE A 423 -5.27 24.71 -22.64
N ASN A 424 -4.59 25.85 -22.70
CA ASN A 424 -3.54 26.22 -21.74
C ASN A 424 -4.10 26.77 -20.43
#